data_8fab911682922664340f5a28a2abc6ea
#
_entry.id   8fab911682922664340f5a28a2abc6ea
#
_cell.length_a   1.000
_cell.length_b   1.000
_cell.length_c   1.000
_cell.angle_alpha   90.00
_cell.angle_beta   90.00
_cell.angle_gamma   90.00
#
_symmetry.space_group_name_H-M   'P 1'
#
loop_
_entity.id
_entity.type
_entity.pdbx_description
1 polymer ?
#
loop_
_entity_poly.entity_id
_entity_poly.type
_entity_poly.pdbx_seq_one_letter_code
_entity_poly.pdbx_strand_id
1 'polypeptide(L)'
;MVRILHPISESSTGLFENNPDKSSVERFRFFHADEGKPLATPWQVAISRAIILREYPLAEGIILDCACGSGIQAAAYSEILKRSIVGIELNESRARASAVNFRTVFTQRGNTDIERINNSYILIGDGRNGTEIMTSLNTIRPSSDKVAFLHLDPARPRNSREH
;
A
#
# COMPACT_ATOMS: atom_id res chain seq x y z
N MET A 1 -6.58 8.43 -17.84
CA MET A 1 -7.63 7.80 -16.99
C MET A 1 -6.92 6.84 -16.04
N VAL A 2 -7.03 7.07 -14.76
CA VAL A 2 -6.46 6.20 -13.72
C VAL A 2 -7.19 4.86 -13.73
N ARG A 3 -6.45 3.77 -13.75
CA ARG A 3 -7.00 2.42 -13.59
C ARG A 3 -7.02 2.06 -12.10
N ILE A 4 -8.13 1.51 -11.65
CA ILE A 4 -8.37 1.17 -10.25
C ILE A 4 -8.25 -0.34 -10.08
N LEU A 5 -7.44 -0.77 -9.12
CA LEU A 5 -7.30 -2.16 -8.70
C LEU A 5 -7.91 -2.33 -7.31
N HIS A 6 -8.65 -3.44 -7.14
CA HIS A 6 -9.20 -3.80 -5.85
C HIS A 6 -8.44 -5.01 -5.27
N PRO A 7 -8.04 -5.01 -3.98
CA PRO A 7 -7.25 -6.08 -3.39
C PRO A 7 -7.83 -7.49 -3.56
N ILE A 8 -9.16 -7.64 -3.54
CA ILE A 8 -9.83 -8.95 -3.65
C ILE A 8 -9.74 -9.52 -5.06
N SER A 9 -9.75 -8.68 -6.12
CA SER A 9 -9.85 -9.14 -7.51
C SER A 9 -8.52 -9.43 -8.17
N GLU A 10 -7.39 -9.02 -7.57
CA GLU A 10 -6.08 -9.16 -8.22
C GLU A 10 -5.47 -10.55 -8.01
N SER A 11 -4.83 -11.06 -9.08
CA SER A 11 -4.11 -12.33 -9.07
C SER A 11 -2.61 -12.14 -8.82
N SER A 12 -2.00 -13.09 -8.11
CA SER A 12 -0.54 -13.15 -7.94
C SER A 12 0.18 -13.75 -9.16
N THR A 13 -0.53 -14.16 -10.19
CA THR A 13 0.07 -14.76 -11.40
C THR A 13 1.07 -13.79 -12.05
N GLY A 14 2.30 -14.26 -12.29
CA GLY A 14 3.37 -13.45 -12.87
C GLY A 14 4.05 -12.47 -11.89
N LEU A 15 3.76 -12.56 -10.59
CA LEU A 15 4.48 -11.87 -9.54
C LEU A 15 5.49 -12.82 -8.89
N PHE A 16 6.57 -12.25 -8.34
CA PHE A 16 7.61 -12.99 -7.62
C PHE A 16 7.29 -13.00 -6.13
N GLU A 17 7.28 -14.19 -5.54
CA GLU A 17 7.07 -14.36 -4.11
C GLU A 17 8.42 -14.29 -3.38
N ASN A 18 8.53 -13.43 -2.39
CA ASN A 18 9.68 -13.41 -1.50
C ASN A 18 9.60 -14.53 -0.47
N ASN A 19 10.73 -15.16 -0.21
CA ASN A 19 10.85 -16.00 0.97
C ASN A 19 10.61 -15.15 2.23
N PRO A 20 9.80 -15.64 3.19
CA PRO A 20 9.56 -14.91 4.42
C PRO A 20 10.87 -14.62 5.12
N ASP A 21 11.03 -13.39 5.59
CA ASP A 21 12.14 -13.02 6.44
C ASP A 21 12.17 -13.94 7.67
N LYS A 22 13.24 -14.73 7.81
CA LYS A 22 13.38 -15.70 8.90
C LYS A 22 13.40 -15.09 10.29
N SER A 23 13.68 -13.77 10.36
CA SER A 23 13.68 -13.00 11.60
C SER A 23 12.29 -12.49 12.01
N SER A 24 11.31 -12.56 11.13
CA SER A 24 9.96 -12.06 11.38
C SER A 24 9.13 -13.07 12.16
N VAL A 25 8.55 -12.64 13.27
CA VAL A 25 7.54 -13.39 14.02
C VAL A 25 6.28 -13.62 13.16
N GLU A 26 5.99 -12.69 12.27
CA GLU A 26 4.90 -12.75 11.30
C GLU A 26 5.46 -13.07 9.92
N ARG A 27 5.29 -14.30 9.50
CA ARG A 27 5.81 -14.80 8.22
C ARG A 27 4.86 -14.49 7.07
N PHE A 28 4.67 -13.22 6.74
CA PHE A 28 3.95 -12.86 5.52
C PHE A 28 4.77 -13.21 4.28
N ARG A 29 4.10 -13.78 3.30
CA ARG A 29 4.65 -13.98 1.97
C ARG A 29 4.23 -12.80 1.11
N PHE A 30 5.16 -11.89 0.88
CA PHE A 30 4.93 -10.73 0.03
C PHE A 30 5.28 -11.01 -1.42
N PHE A 31 4.56 -10.36 -2.32
CA PHE A 31 4.76 -10.43 -3.76
C PHE A 31 5.40 -9.15 -4.28
N HIS A 32 6.21 -9.29 -5.32
CA HIS A 32 6.94 -8.21 -5.97
C HIS A 32 6.85 -8.33 -7.49
N ALA A 33 6.96 -7.19 -8.18
CA ALA A 33 6.94 -7.14 -9.64
C ALA A 33 8.28 -7.54 -10.26
N ASP A 34 9.37 -7.28 -9.56
CA ASP A 34 10.73 -7.47 -10.06
C ASP A 34 11.37 -8.70 -9.41
N GLU A 35 12.09 -9.50 -10.23
CA GLU A 35 12.94 -10.57 -9.73
C GLU A 35 14.15 -9.99 -9.00
N GLY A 36 14.43 -10.49 -7.79
CA GLY A 36 15.56 -10.06 -6.98
C GLY A 36 15.17 -9.36 -5.67
N LYS A 37 16.10 -8.59 -5.10
CA LYS A 37 15.84 -7.84 -3.86
C LYS A 37 15.01 -6.59 -4.18
N PRO A 38 13.73 -6.57 -3.89
CA PRO A 38 12.91 -5.39 -4.10
C PRO A 38 13.37 -4.28 -3.16
N LEU A 39 13.29 -3.02 -3.62
CA LEU A 39 13.49 -1.82 -2.81
C LEU A 39 12.31 -1.58 -1.86
N ALA A 40 11.65 -2.65 -1.44
CA ALA A 40 10.50 -2.58 -0.56
C ALA A 40 10.94 -2.40 0.90
N THR A 41 10.19 -1.63 1.66
CA THR A 41 10.39 -1.50 3.10
C THR A 41 10.19 -2.87 3.76
N PRO A 42 11.15 -3.36 4.57
CA PRO A 42 10.96 -4.57 5.36
C PRO A 42 9.75 -4.48 6.28
N TRP A 43 9.02 -5.58 6.47
CA TRP A 43 7.78 -5.58 7.25
C TRP A 43 7.95 -5.05 8.67
N GLN A 44 9.02 -5.44 9.38
CA GLN A 44 9.29 -4.95 10.73
C GLN A 44 9.49 -3.43 10.79
N VAL A 45 10.17 -2.88 9.78
CA VAL A 45 10.37 -1.42 9.68
C VAL A 45 9.04 -0.74 9.40
N ALA A 46 8.23 -1.31 8.50
CA ALA A 46 6.90 -0.79 8.17
C ALA A 46 5.96 -0.78 9.38
N ILE A 47 5.93 -1.86 10.16
CA ILE A 47 5.15 -1.96 11.41
C ILE A 47 5.65 -0.98 12.46
N SER A 48 6.97 -0.85 12.65
CA SER A 48 7.53 0.10 13.62
C SER A 48 7.15 1.54 13.29
N ARG A 49 7.21 1.93 12.02
CA ARG A 49 6.74 3.25 11.55
C ARG A 49 5.25 3.45 11.83
N ALA A 50 4.44 2.43 11.58
CA ALA A 50 2.99 2.49 11.80
C ALA A 50 2.64 2.60 13.30
N ILE A 51 3.37 1.90 14.18
CA ILE A 51 3.22 2.01 15.64
C ILE A 51 3.57 3.42 16.12
N ILE A 52 4.68 3.99 15.66
CA ILE A 52 5.06 5.36 15.99
C ILE A 52 3.96 6.34 15.54
N LEU A 53 3.47 6.17 14.31
CA LEU A 53 2.43 7.05 13.78
C LEU A 53 1.13 6.98 14.60
N ARG A 54 0.78 5.82 15.15
CA ARG A 54 -0.42 5.64 15.98
C ARG A 54 -0.42 6.51 17.24
N GLU A 55 0.75 6.90 17.74
CA GLU A 55 0.88 7.75 18.94
C GLU A 55 0.53 9.23 18.65
N TYR A 56 0.35 9.60 17.39
CA TYR A 56 -0.05 10.95 17.00
C TYR A 56 -1.57 11.04 16.78
N PRO A 57 -2.19 12.19 17.13
CA PRO A 57 -3.60 12.40 16.88
C PRO A 57 -3.86 12.59 15.38
N LEU A 58 -4.29 11.55 14.71
CA LEU A 58 -4.70 11.61 13.32
C LEU A 58 -6.18 11.94 13.21
N ALA A 59 -6.53 12.83 12.28
CA ALA A 59 -7.92 13.08 11.91
C ALA A 59 -8.60 11.78 11.42
N GLU A 60 -9.92 11.74 11.42
CA GLU A 60 -10.66 10.67 10.76
C GLU A 60 -10.44 10.72 9.24
N GLY A 61 -10.44 9.53 8.60
CA GLY A 61 -10.28 9.42 7.17
C GLY A 61 -9.39 8.26 6.74
N ILE A 62 -9.07 8.25 5.46
CA ILE A 62 -8.24 7.24 4.82
C ILE A 62 -6.74 7.58 4.91
N ILE A 63 -5.92 6.58 4.68
CA ILE A 63 -4.49 6.76 4.42
C ILE A 63 -4.30 6.83 2.90
N LEU A 64 -3.53 7.82 2.44
CA LEU A 64 -3.15 7.97 1.04
C LEU A 64 -1.64 7.79 0.91
N ASP A 65 -1.20 6.79 0.13
CA ASP A 65 0.20 6.56 -0.17
C ASP A 65 0.45 6.83 -1.66
N CYS A 66 1.11 7.95 -1.96
CA CYS A 66 1.30 8.42 -3.33
C CYS A 66 2.45 7.77 -4.09
N ALA A 67 3.19 6.85 -3.48
CA ALA A 67 4.27 6.08 -4.12
C ALA A 67 4.37 4.68 -3.49
N CYS A 68 3.26 3.95 -3.47
CA CYS A 68 3.11 2.78 -2.61
C CYS A 68 4.00 1.58 -3.00
N GLY A 69 4.58 1.55 -4.20
CA GLY A 69 5.47 0.48 -4.64
C GLY A 69 4.80 -0.89 -4.54
N SER A 70 5.36 -1.79 -3.74
CA SER A 70 4.78 -3.10 -3.43
C SER A 70 3.71 -3.06 -2.32
N GLY A 71 3.40 -1.89 -1.77
CA GLY A 71 2.34 -1.68 -0.79
C GLY A 71 2.61 -2.16 0.63
N ILE A 72 3.81 -2.62 0.95
CA ILE A 72 4.12 -3.19 2.28
C ILE A 72 3.99 -2.13 3.38
N GLN A 73 4.54 -0.92 3.17
CA GLN A 73 4.42 0.16 4.14
C GLN A 73 2.95 0.60 4.32
N ALA A 74 2.24 0.72 3.21
CA ALA A 74 0.84 1.07 3.18
C ALA A 74 -0.03 0.03 3.93
N ALA A 75 0.19 -1.26 3.68
CA ALA A 75 -0.50 -2.35 4.37
C ALA A 75 -0.22 -2.34 5.89
N ALA A 76 1.01 -2.02 6.30
CA ALA A 76 1.37 -1.89 7.71
C ALA A 76 0.64 -0.73 8.41
N TYR A 77 0.55 0.42 7.74
CA TYR A 77 -0.25 1.54 8.24
C TYR A 77 -1.72 1.16 8.40
N SER A 78 -2.31 0.54 7.38
CA SER A 78 -3.70 0.09 7.46
C SER A 78 -3.92 -0.92 8.59
N GLU A 79 -2.98 -1.85 8.78
CA GLU A 79 -3.09 -2.87 9.82
C GLU A 79 -3.02 -2.29 11.24
N ILE A 80 -2.11 -1.37 11.50
CA ILE A 80 -1.92 -0.79 12.83
C ILE A 80 -2.94 0.30 13.15
N LEU A 81 -3.25 1.16 12.17
CA LEU A 81 -4.17 2.28 12.36
C LEU A 81 -5.64 1.89 12.16
N LYS A 82 -5.90 0.69 11.66
CA LYS A 82 -7.26 0.17 11.37
C LYS A 82 -8.05 1.08 10.43
N ARG A 83 -7.38 1.59 9.39
CA ARG A 83 -7.95 2.50 8.41
C ARG A 83 -7.84 1.93 7.00
N SER A 84 -8.81 2.26 6.17
CA SER A 84 -8.74 1.99 4.73
C SER A 84 -7.61 2.79 4.10
N ILE A 85 -7.05 2.26 3.03
CA ILE A 85 -5.91 2.84 2.35
C ILE A 85 -6.14 2.94 0.85
N VAL A 86 -5.68 4.03 0.25
CA VAL A 86 -5.54 4.16 -1.19
C VAL A 86 -4.05 4.32 -1.51
N GLY A 87 -3.49 3.35 -2.21
CA GLY A 87 -2.14 3.40 -2.73
C GLY A 87 -2.12 3.86 -4.18
N ILE A 88 -1.09 4.60 -4.56
CA ILE A 88 -0.88 5.04 -5.94
C ILE A 88 0.48 4.55 -6.39
N GLU A 89 0.53 3.91 -7.54
CA GLU A 89 1.76 3.39 -8.12
C GLU A 89 1.72 3.55 -9.64
N LEU A 90 2.81 4.08 -10.19
CA LEU A 90 2.94 4.34 -11.62
C LEU A 90 3.12 3.06 -12.43
N ASN A 91 3.85 2.10 -11.89
CA ASN A 91 4.12 0.83 -12.56
C ASN A 91 2.98 -0.18 -12.28
N GLU A 92 2.32 -0.64 -13.35
CA GLU A 92 1.17 -1.55 -13.25
C GLU A 92 1.51 -2.85 -12.51
N SER A 93 2.65 -3.47 -12.78
CA SER A 93 3.03 -4.73 -12.11
C SER A 93 3.26 -4.55 -10.61
N ARG A 94 3.84 -3.40 -10.20
CA ARG A 94 4.00 -3.04 -8.79
C ARG A 94 2.66 -2.74 -8.14
N ALA A 95 1.78 -2.03 -8.83
CA ALA A 95 0.42 -1.78 -8.36
C ALA A 95 -0.36 -3.09 -8.11
N ARG A 96 -0.22 -4.08 -9.01
CA ARG A 96 -0.81 -5.41 -8.82
C ARG A 96 -0.21 -6.12 -7.60
N ALA A 97 1.13 -6.08 -7.45
CA ALA A 97 1.80 -6.64 -6.26
C ALA A 97 1.28 -5.98 -4.98
N SER A 98 1.12 -4.66 -4.98
CA SER A 98 0.56 -3.91 -3.86
C SER A 98 -0.85 -4.39 -3.48
N ALA A 99 -1.74 -4.56 -4.46
CA ALA A 99 -3.10 -5.06 -4.23
C ALA A 99 -3.11 -6.47 -3.62
N VAL A 100 -2.26 -7.37 -4.13
CA VAL A 100 -2.11 -8.73 -3.59
C VAL A 100 -1.56 -8.70 -2.16
N ASN A 101 -0.57 -7.85 -1.89
CA ASN A 101 0.03 -7.71 -0.55
C ASN A 101 -0.96 -7.12 0.46
N PHE A 102 -1.81 -6.17 0.07
CA PHE A 102 -2.90 -5.69 0.91
C PHE A 102 -3.82 -6.83 1.32
N ARG A 103 -4.31 -7.62 0.33
CA ARG A 103 -5.14 -8.78 0.62
C ARG A 103 -4.44 -9.75 1.58
N THR A 104 -3.16 -10.05 1.34
CA THR A 104 -2.37 -10.95 2.17
C THR A 104 -2.38 -10.50 3.64
N VAL A 105 -2.11 -9.25 3.91
CA VAL A 105 -2.10 -8.70 5.28
C VAL A 105 -3.50 -8.73 5.91
N PHE A 106 -4.53 -8.34 5.15
CA PHE A 106 -5.89 -8.24 5.68
C PHE A 106 -6.56 -9.59 5.93
N THR A 107 -6.12 -10.66 5.25
CA THR A 107 -6.77 -11.97 5.36
C THR A 107 -6.03 -12.98 6.24
N GLN A 108 -4.75 -12.78 6.52
CA GLN A 108 -3.91 -13.80 7.17
C GLN A 108 -4.18 -14.03 8.67
N ARG A 109 -4.85 -13.12 9.36
CA ARG A 109 -5.05 -13.21 10.82
C ARG A 109 -6.40 -13.79 11.24
N GLY A 110 -7.18 -14.36 10.34
CA GLY A 110 -8.50 -14.93 10.67
C GLY A 110 -9.54 -13.89 11.10
N ASN A 111 -9.15 -12.64 11.23
CA ASN A 111 -10.03 -11.52 11.55
C ASN A 111 -10.10 -10.60 10.33
N THR A 112 -10.81 -11.08 9.31
CA THR A 112 -10.95 -10.38 8.04
C THR A 112 -11.81 -9.14 8.25
N ASP A 113 -11.18 -7.97 8.27
CA ASP A 113 -11.88 -6.69 8.25
C ASP A 113 -12.35 -6.41 6.81
N ILE A 114 -13.52 -6.98 6.49
CA ILE A 114 -14.11 -6.91 5.14
C ILE A 114 -14.40 -5.46 4.75
N GLU A 115 -14.85 -4.64 5.67
CA GLU A 115 -15.13 -3.24 5.39
C GLU A 115 -13.87 -2.49 4.99
N ARG A 116 -12.79 -2.65 5.74
CA ARG A 116 -11.51 -2.02 5.43
C ARG A 116 -10.94 -2.49 4.08
N ILE A 117 -11.05 -3.81 3.79
CA ILE A 117 -10.61 -4.37 2.50
C ILE A 117 -11.43 -3.78 1.36
N ASN A 118 -12.74 -3.76 1.48
CA ASN A 118 -13.65 -3.27 0.44
C ASN A 118 -13.48 -1.77 0.16
N ASN A 119 -12.98 -1.04 1.14
CA ASN A 119 -12.73 0.39 1.06
C ASN A 119 -11.25 0.75 0.79
N SER A 120 -10.40 -0.24 0.47
CA SER A 120 -9.00 -0.03 0.12
C SER A 120 -8.78 -0.30 -1.37
N TYR A 121 -7.98 0.57 -2.01
CA TYR A 121 -7.77 0.53 -3.46
C TYR A 121 -6.32 0.82 -3.83
N ILE A 122 -5.92 0.37 -5.02
CA ILE A 122 -4.69 0.80 -5.67
C ILE A 122 -5.04 1.50 -6.96
N LEU A 123 -4.47 2.68 -7.15
CA LEU A 123 -4.61 3.47 -8.37
C LEU A 123 -3.33 3.34 -9.19
N ILE A 124 -3.46 2.96 -10.46
CA ILE A 124 -2.34 3.01 -11.40
C ILE A 124 -2.27 4.43 -11.96
N GLY A 125 -1.27 5.20 -11.53
CA GLY A 125 -1.15 6.60 -11.89
C GLY A 125 0.09 7.26 -11.30
N ASP A 126 0.29 8.52 -11.68
CA ASP A 126 1.36 9.35 -11.13
C ASP A 126 0.92 10.01 -9.82
N GLY A 127 1.53 9.59 -8.71
CA GLY A 127 1.24 10.12 -7.38
C GLY A 127 1.52 11.63 -7.21
N ARG A 128 2.17 12.28 -8.19
CA ARG A 128 2.39 13.73 -8.23
C ARG A 128 1.21 14.48 -8.85
N ASN A 129 0.32 13.79 -9.56
CA ASN A 129 -0.84 14.40 -10.18
C ASN A 129 -2.04 14.46 -9.23
N GLY A 130 -2.01 15.43 -8.30
CA GLY A 130 -3.03 15.58 -7.27
C GLY A 130 -4.45 15.74 -7.82
N THR A 131 -4.63 16.43 -8.94
CA THR A 131 -5.95 16.61 -9.57
C THR A 131 -6.54 15.28 -10.04
N GLU A 132 -5.75 14.45 -10.73
CA GLU A 132 -6.21 13.15 -11.22
C GLU A 132 -6.48 12.19 -10.06
N ILE A 133 -5.65 12.23 -9.02
CA ILE A 133 -5.85 11.45 -7.80
C ILE A 133 -7.16 11.82 -7.11
N MET A 134 -7.40 13.11 -6.87
CA MET A 134 -8.62 13.57 -6.20
C MET A 134 -9.87 13.26 -7.02
N THR A 135 -9.82 13.37 -8.34
CA THR A 135 -10.91 12.96 -9.23
C THR A 135 -11.20 11.46 -9.10
N SER A 136 -10.15 10.64 -9.08
CA SER A 136 -10.28 9.18 -8.93
C SER A 136 -10.82 8.81 -7.54
N LEU A 137 -10.33 9.45 -6.48
CA LEU A 137 -10.84 9.25 -5.11
C LEU A 137 -12.33 9.57 -5.02
N ASN A 138 -12.77 10.68 -5.58
CA ASN A 138 -14.18 11.06 -5.60
C ASN A 138 -15.06 10.07 -6.38
N THR A 139 -14.49 9.36 -7.34
CA THR A 139 -15.21 8.32 -8.12
C THR A 139 -15.40 7.05 -7.30
N ILE A 140 -14.37 6.59 -6.60
CA ILE A 140 -14.41 5.34 -5.82
C ILE A 140 -15.02 5.53 -4.43
N ARG A 141 -14.95 6.74 -3.89
CA ARG A 141 -15.43 7.11 -2.53
C ARG A 141 -16.14 8.46 -2.60
N PRO A 142 -17.36 8.51 -3.07
CA PRO A 142 -18.08 9.77 -3.21
C PRO A 142 -18.34 10.41 -1.84
N SER A 143 -17.89 11.62 -1.68
CA SER A 143 -18.38 12.69 -0.82
C SER A 143 -17.98 12.78 0.65
N SER A 144 -17.29 11.85 1.31
CA SER A 144 -17.06 12.03 2.76
C SER A 144 -15.66 11.70 3.28
N ASP A 145 -14.86 10.98 2.51
CA ASP A 145 -13.61 10.50 3.07
C ASP A 145 -12.47 11.51 2.97
N LYS A 146 -12.14 12.09 4.09
CA LYS A 146 -10.96 12.92 4.23
C LYS A 146 -9.70 12.07 4.19
N VAL A 147 -8.61 12.63 3.70
CA VAL A 147 -7.29 12.05 3.85
C VAL A 147 -6.79 12.40 5.25
N ALA A 148 -6.67 11.39 6.09
CA ALA A 148 -6.18 11.55 7.46
C ALA A 148 -4.66 11.57 7.54
N PHE A 149 -4.00 10.85 6.63
CA PHE A 149 -2.55 10.76 6.56
C PHE A 149 -2.10 10.57 5.12
N LEU A 150 -1.10 11.36 4.71
CA LEU A 150 -0.46 11.28 3.40
C LEU A 150 0.96 10.75 3.56
N HIS A 151 1.26 9.63 2.91
CA HIS A 151 2.60 9.07 2.82
C HIS A 151 3.24 9.38 1.47
N LEU A 152 4.48 9.85 1.50
CA LEU A 152 5.28 10.18 0.32
C LEU A 152 6.70 9.63 0.52
N ASP A 153 6.99 8.49 -0.09
CA ASP A 153 8.33 7.89 -0.09
C ASP A 153 8.68 7.38 -1.50
N PRO A 154 8.86 8.29 -2.47
CA PRO A 154 9.15 7.90 -3.84
C PRO A 154 10.51 7.21 -3.93
N ALA A 155 10.59 6.13 -4.75
CA ALA A 155 11.84 5.45 -5.01
C ALA A 155 12.87 6.42 -5.60
N ARG A 156 14.07 6.42 -5.04
CA ARG A 156 15.19 7.21 -5.58
C ARG A 156 15.62 6.65 -6.93
N PRO A 157 15.96 7.52 -7.89
CA PRO A 157 16.59 7.08 -9.13
C PRO A 157 17.87 6.31 -8.83
N ARG A 158 18.11 5.18 -9.52
CA ARG A 158 19.31 4.33 -9.31
C ARG A 158 20.65 5.05 -9.45
N ASN A 159 20.67 6.20 -10.10
CA ASN A 159 21.87 7.00 -10.40
C ASN A 159 22.00 8.28 -9.57
N SER A 160 21.13 8.52 -8.59
CA SER A 160 21.29 9.68 -7.72
C SER A 160 22.42 9.42 -6.71
N ARG A 161 23.63 9.92 -7.03
CA ARG A 161 24.79 9.93 -6.12
C ARG A 161 24.77 11.11 -5.15
N GLU A 162 23.72 11.87 -5.10
CA GLU A 162 23.59 13.02 -4.20
C GLU A 162 22.98 12.55 -2.87
N HIS A 163 23.81 12.68 -1.83
CA HIS A 163 23.49 12.52 -0.42
C HIS A 163 23.09 13.86 0.18
#